data_12567566eef3048af9886f3c59f7267a
#
_entry.id   12567566eef3048af9886f3c59f7267a
#
_cell.length_a   1.000
_cell.length_b   1.000
_cell.length_c   1.000
_cell.angle_alpha   90.00
_cell.angle_beta   90.00
_cell.angle_gamma   90.00
#
_symmetry.space_group_name_H-M   'P 1'
#
loop_
_entity.id
_entity.type
_entity.pdbx_description
1 polymer ?
#
loop_
_entity_poly.entity_id
_entity_poly.type
_entity_poly.pdbx_seq_one_letter_code
_entity_poly.pdbx_strand_id
1 'polypeptide(L)' 'MDYLPKDPAILVSSVNMLLRDEEFDTLEALCFAFSRDPKQIKEYLYKRGFVWSEQQKQFLLPMGRKNV' A
#
# COMPACT_ATOMS: atom_id res chain seq x y z
N MET A 1 1.37 14.13 7.19
CA MET A 1 2.49 13.19 6.98
C MET A 1 3.29 13.65 5.78
N ASP A 2 4.58 13.90 5.97
CA ASP A 2 5.42 14.46 4.92
C ASP A 2 6.07 13.42 4.04
N TYR A 3 6.09 12.18 4.49
CA TYR A 3 6.70 11.09 3.74
C TYR A 3 6.07 9.77 4.17
N LEU A 4 6.24 8.76 3.33
CA LEU A 4 5.72 7.43 3.65
C LEU A 4 6.71 6.69 4.54
N PRO A 5 6.21 5.93 5.53
CA PRO A 5 7.08 5.13 6.39
C PRO A 5 7.81 4.05 5.58
N LYS A 6 8.96 3.62 6.11
CA LYS A 6 9.73 2.55 5.48
C LYS A 6 9.31 1.16 5.99
N ASP A 7 8.78 1.10 7.20
CA ASP A 7 8.34 -0.18 7.76
C ASP A 7 7.17 -0.72 6.95
N PRO A 8 7.25 -1.95 6.45
CA PRO A 8 6.20 -2.48 5.56
C PRO A 8 4.81 -2.46 6.17
N ALA A 9 4.69 -2.87 7.43
CA ALA A 9 3.38 -2.91 8.08
C ALA A 9 2.81 -1.51 8.25
N ILE A 10 3.64 -0.57 8.67
CA ILE A 10 3.20 0.81 8.86
C ILE A 10 2.90 1.45 7.51
N LEU A 11 3.73 1.14 6.51
CA LEU A 11 3.52 1.66 5.16
C LEU A 11 2.16 1.20 4.62
N VAL A 12 1.85 -0.09 4.76
CA VAL A 12 0.57 -0.62 4.31
C VAL A 12 -0.59 0.06 5.03
N SER A 13 -0.48 0.19 6.35
CA SER A 13 -1.53 0.85 7.13
C SER A 13 -1.75 2.28 6.67
N SER A 14 -0.66 3.01 6.44
CA SER A 14 -0.74 4.41 6.02
C SER A 14 -1.37 4.53 4.63
N VAL A 15 -0.91 3.71 3.68
CA VAL A 15 -1.44 3.75 2.33
C VAL A 15 -2.93 3.40 2.31
N ASN A 16 -3.27 2.30 2.99
CA ASN A 16 -4.67 1.87 3.01
C ASN A 16 -5.58 2.91 3.65
N MET A 17 -5.10 3.55 4.71
CA MET A 17 -5.88 4.58 5.37
C MET A 17 -6.11 5.78 4.46
N LEU A 18 -5.07 6.24 3.78
CA LEU A 18 -5.17 7.40 2.90
C LEU A 18 -6.11 7.13 1.72
N LEU A 19 -6.09 5.91 1.20
CA LEU A 19 -6.98 5.54 0.11
C LEU A 19 -8.42 5.36 0.60
N ARG A 20 -8.58 4.75 1.78
CA ARG A 20 -9.91 4.56 2.34
C ARG A 20 -10.58 5.89 2.67
N ASP A 21 -9.80 6.84 3.18
CA ASP A 21 -10.32 8.16 3.54
C ASP A 21 -10.46 9.07 2.33
N GLU A 22 -10.14 8.55 1.14
CA GLU A 22 -10.28 9.27 -0.12
C GLU A 22 -9.42 10.52 -0.20
N GLU A 23 -8.28 10.49 0.49
CA GLU A 23 -7.28 11.54 0.36
C GLU A 23 -6.66 11.50 -1.04
N PHE A 24 -6.63 10.32 -1.65
CA PHE A 24 -6.13 10.11 -3.00
C PHE A 24 -7.05 9.14 -3.72
N ASP A 25 -7.26 9.39 -5.01
CA ASP A 25 -8.14 8.54 -5.81
C ASP A 25 -7.48 7.23 -6.22
N THR A 26 -6.16 7.24 -6.38
CA THR A 26 -5.43 6.07 -6.86
C THR A 26 -4.13 5.92 -6.08
N LEU A 27 -3.58 4.71 -6.13
CA LEU A 27 -2.28 4.46 -5.54
C LEU A 27 -1.20 5.31 -6.24
N GLU A 28 -1.32 5.45 -7.55
CA GLU A 28 -0.38 6.26 -8.31
C GLU A 28 -0.36 7.70 -7.82
N ALA A 29 -1.54 8.29 -7.64
CA ALA A 29 -1.63 9.67 -7.17
C ALA A 29 -1.00 9.81 -5.78
N LEU A 30 -1.28 8.86 -4.91
CA LEU A 30 -0.71 8.85 -3.56
C LEU A 30 0.81 8.78 -3.60
N CYS A 31 1.34 7.84 -4.37
CA CYS A 31 2.79 7.65 -4.43
C CYS A 31 3.49 8.86 -5.03
N PHE A 32 2.92 9.46 -6.06
CA PHE A 32 3.51 10.65 -6.66
C PHE A 32 3.51 11.83 -5.70
N ALA A 33 2.46 11.94 -4.88
CA ALA A 33 2.39 13.02 -3.89
C ALA A 33 3.52 12.91 -2.86
N PHE A 34 4.00 11.68 -2.62
CA PHE A 34 5.09 11.45 -1.68
C PHE A 34 6.42 11.19 -2.38
N SER A 35 6.49 11.47 -3.67
CA SER A 35 7.70 11.30 -4.47
C SER A 35 8.19 9.85 -4.48
N ARG A 36 7.26 8.91 -4.57
CA ARG A 36 7.55 7.48 -4.61
C ARG A 36 7.05 6.89 -5.92
N ASP A 37 7.69 5.82 -6.35
CA ASP A 37 7.28 5.09 -7.54
C ASP A 37 6.26 4.03 -7.15
N PRO A 38 5.02 4.09 -7.66
CA PRO A 38 4.00 3.11 -7.28
C PRO A 38 4.38 1.67 -7.61
N LYS A 39 5.12 1.49 -8.70
CA LYS A 39 5.57 0.15 -9.08
C LYS A 39 6.53 -0.40 -8.04
N GLN A 40 7.46 0.43 -7.56
CA GLN A 40 8.40 0.01 -6.54
C GLN A 40 7.70 -0.27 -5.21
N ILE A 41 6.71 0.53 -4.87
CA ILE A 41 5.95 0.33 -3.64
C ILE A 41 5.24 -1.03 -3.69
N LYS A 42 4.57 -1.32 -4.81
CA LYS A 42 3.88 -2.60 -4.97
C LYS A 42 4.84 -3.76 -4.86
N GLU A 43 5.99 -3.65 -5.51
CA GLU A 43 6.99 -4.72 -5.52
C GLU A 43 7.59 -4.92 -4.14
N TYR A 44 7.94 -3.83 -3.49
CA TYR A 44 8.51 -3.89 -2.15
C TYR A 44 7.55 -4.58 -1.17
N LEU A 45 6.29 -4.18 -1.21
CA LEU A 45 5.30 -4.75 -0.29
C LEU A 45 4.94 -6.18 -0.67
N TYR A 46 4.95 -6.51 -1.96
CA TYR A 46 4.71 -7.87 -2.38
C TYR A 46 5.74 -8.82 -1.77
N LYS A 47 6.99 -8.40 -1.75
CA LYS A 47 8.05 -9.22 -1.16
C LYS A 47 7.90 -9.38 0.35
N ARG A 48 7.14 -8.51 0.96
CA ARG A 48 6.86 -8.57 2.40
C ARG A 48 5.55 -9.26 2.72
N GLY A 49 4.88 -9.80 1.71
CA GLY A 49 3.65 -10.54 1.90
C GLY A 49 2.37 -9.74 1.73
N PHE A 50 2.46 -8.52 1.20
CA PHE A 50 1.29 -7.68 0.99
C PHE A 50 1.02 -7.55 -0.51
N VAL A 51 -0.21 -7.87 -0.92
CA VAL A 51 -0.59 -7.85 -2.33
C VAL A 51 -1.56 -6.71 -2.59
N TRP A 52 -1.31 -5.97 -3.67
CA TRP A 52 -2.21 -4.89 -4.05
C TRP A 52 -3.48 -5.44 -4.68
N SER A 53 -4.62 -4.96 -4.18
CA SER A 53 -5.92 -5.32 -4.75
C SER A 53 -6.50 -4.11 -5.46
N GLU A 54 -6.58 -4.18 -6.78
CA GLU A 54 -7.19 -3.11 -7.58
C GLU A 54 -8.67 -2.96 -7.25
N GLN A 55 -9.30 -4.07 -6.99
CA GLN A 55 -10.73 -4.09 -6.74
C GLN A 55 -11.08 -3.37 -5.44
N GLN A 56 -10.27 -3.59 -4.41
CA GLN A 56 -10.52 -2.97 -3.12
C GLN A 56 -9.72 -1.68 -2.91
N LYS A 57 -8.77 -1.42 -3.80
CA LYS A 57 -7.86 -0.28 -3.70
C LYS A 57 -7.12 -0.30 -2.38
N GLN A 58 -6.60 -1.46 -2.02
CA GLN A 58 -5.87 -1.63 -0.78
C GLN A 58 -4.85 -2.74 -0.91
N PHE A 59 -3.84 -2.69 -0.05
CA PHE A 59 -2.91 -3.81 0.09
C PHE A 59 -3.50 -4.80 1.08
N LEU A 60 -3.44 -6.09 0.72
CA LEU A 60 -4.00 -7.16 1.52
C LEU A 60 -2.93 -8.18 1.86
N LEU A 61 -3.06 -8.81 3.03
CA LEU A 61 -2.27 -9.99 3.33
C LEU A 61 -2.87 -11.14 2.54
N PRO A 62 -2.08 -11.80 1.72
CA PRO A 62 -2.57 -12.97 1.01
C PRO A 62 -2.81 -14.06 2.00
N MET A 63 -3.62 -14.62 2.01
CA MET A 63 -3.79 -15.57 2.80
C MET A 63 -3.38 -16.16 3.78
N GLY A 64 -3.34 -15.95 4.14
CA GLY A 64 -3.13 -16.19 4.99
C GLY A 64 -2.80 -17.09 5.52
N ARG A 65 -2.89 -16.99 5.25
CA ARG A 65 -2.70 -17.48 5.60
C ARG A 65 -2.95 -18.37 6.18
N LYS A 66 -3.35 -18.75 5.83
CA LYS A 66 -3.74 -19.45 6.24
C LYS A 66 -3.55 -20.26 6.67
N ASN A 67 -3.42 -20.49 6.69
CA ASN A 67 -3.29 -21.18 7.04
C ASN A 67 -3.41 -21.84 7.44
N VAL A 68 -3.43 -21.96 7.46
CA VAL A 68 -3.63 -22.46 7.78
C VAL A 68 -3.85 -22.85 8.07
#